data_b6b25f4e8d7f28a85b7b01a060f49594
#
_entry.id   b6b25f4e8d7f28a85b7b01a060f49594
#
_cell.length_a   1.000
_cell.length_b   1.000
_cell.length_c   1.000
_cell.angle_alpha   90.00
_cell.angle_beta   90.00
_cell.angle_gamma   90.00
#
_symmetry.space_group_name_H-M   'P 1'
#
loop_
_entity.id
_entity.type
_entity.pdbx_description
1 polymer ?
#
loop_
_entity_poly.entity_id
_entity_poly.type
_entity_poly.pdbx_seq_one_letter_code
_entity_poly.pdbx_strand_id
1 'polypeptide(L)'
;MTPHAAHSRPHPDAHCVFCAHDTLDVVLEETEHFLVIADHAPLAEGHLLIVPRDHFACYGALPQELDDEAHNLRERATRFLTSAYRPPIFFEHGVFRQTVSHAHLHALPLGAASHGFADEVGRIGRPAPSLDALRAWYAEQGHYFYLETERKETGEREALLFPPEMDVYFRVMGTLRDHTAHTAAWVPPALRQMQGGAKMRALAAAWHTYFEDRD
;
A
#
# COMPACT_ATOMS: atom_id res chain seq x y z
N MET A 1 36.07 -6.31 16.75
CA MET A 1 35.68 -6.38 15.34
C MET A 1 34.67 -7.53 15.23
N THR A 2 33.39 -7.22 15.32
CA THR A 2 32.30 -8.18 15.09
C THR A 2 32.04 -8.24 13.59
N PRO A 3 31.94 -9.42 12.96
CA PRO A 3 31.65 -9.51 11.55
C PRO A 3 30.23 -9.01 11.29
N HIS A 4 30.07 -8.04 10.38
CA HIS A 4 28.80 -7.70 9.80
C HIS A 4 28.19 -8.98 9.20
N ALA A 5 27.07 -9.41 9.75
CA ALA A 5 26.24 -10.42 9.12
C ALA A 5 25.83 -9.88 7.75
N ALA A 6 26.39 -10.46 6.70
CA ALA A 6 25.92 -10.21 5.35
C ALA A 6 24.44 -10.60 5.31
N HIS A 7 23.56 -9.64 5.21
CA HIS A 7 22.15 -9.89 4.95
C HIS A 7 22.09 -10.52 3.55
N SER A 8 21.86 -11.82 3.51
CA SER A 8 21.58 -12.51 2.26
C SER A 8 20.33 -11.86 1.66
N ARG A 9 20.47 -11.28 0.45
CA ARG A 9 19.32 -10.78 -0.30
C ARG A 9 18.29 -11.91 -0.37
N PRO A 10 17.02 -11.65 0.00
CA PRO A 10 16.01 -12.67 -0.14
C PRO A 10 15.92 -13.08 -1.61
N HIS A 11 16.00 -14.39 -1.87
CA HIS A 11 15.93 -14.93 -3.22
C HIS A 11 14.54 -14.66 -3.80
N PRO A 12 14.44 -14.23 -5.07
CA PRO A 12 13.14 -14.09 -5.73
C PRO A 12 12.42 -15.44 -5.69
N ASP A 13 11.16 -15.41 -5.23
CA ASP A 13 10.28 -16.57 -5.33
C ASP A 13 9.83 -16.72 -6.78
N ALA A 14 10.22 -17.82 -7.43
CA ALA A 14 9.91 -18.10 -8.83
C ALA A 14 8.39 -18.18 -9.12
N HIS A 15 7.55 -18.32 -8.10
CA HIS A 15 6.10 -18.38 -8.22
C HIS A 15 5.39 -17.06 -7.81
N CYS A 16 6.16 -16.07 -7.34
CA CYS A 16 5.61 -14.79 -6.93
C CYS A 16 5.43 -13.85 -8.12
N VAL A 17 4.20 -13.41 -8.34
CA VAL A 17 3.86 -12.48 -9.44
C VAL A 17 4.59 -11.14 -9.34
N PHE A 18 4.94 -10.68 -8.12
CA PHE A 18 5.68 -9.44 -7.93
C PHE A 18 7.20 -9.60 -8.07
N CYS A 19 7.73 -10.82 -8.00
CA CYS A 19 9.12 -11.11 -8.35
C CYS A 19 9.35 -11.26 -9.85
N ALA A 20 8.29 -11.56 -10.60
CA ALA A 20 8.34 -11.70 -12.06
C ALA A 20 8.11 -10.33 -12.74
N HIS A 21 9.03 -9.38 -12.50
CA HIS A 21 8.91 -7.97 -12.87
C HIS A 21 8.53 -7.77 -14.34
N ASP A 22 9.12 -8.57 -15.25
CA ASP A 22 8.88 -8.50 -16.70
C ASP A 22 7.44 -8.90 -17.11
N THR A 23 6.66 -9.45 -16.20
CA THR A 23 5.29 -9.92 -16.45
C THR A 23 4.23 -9.00 -15.84
N LEU A 24 4.63 -7.91 -15.16
CA LEU A 24 3.71 -6.96 -14.58
C LEU A 24 3.00 -6.15 -15.67
N ASP A 25 1.68 -6.06 -15.59
CA ASP A 25 0.86 -5.45 -16.63
C ASP A 25 1.15 -3.97 -16.84
N VAL A 26 1.28 -3.19 -15.77
CA VAL A 26 1.49 -1.73 -15.83
C VAL A 26 2.38 -1.27 -14.68
N VAL A 27 3.64 -1.00 -15.01
CA VAL A 27 4.61 -0.33 -14.13
C VAL A 27 4.54 1.16 -14.40
N LEU A 28 4.41 1.96 -13.34
CA LEU A 28 4.33 3.42 -13.38
C LEU A 28 5.72 4.04 -13.19
N GLU A 29 6.51 3.48 -12.28
CA GLU A 29 7.85 3.93 -11.94
C GLU A 29 8.68 2.76 -11.42
N GLU A 30 9.97 2.75 -11.76
CA GLU A 30 10.97 1.83 -11.24
C GLU A 30 12.08 2.63 -10.57
N THR A 31 12.47 2.18 -9.38
CA THR A 31 13.63 2.70 -8.66
C THR A 31 14.62 1.56 -8.39
N GLU A 32 15.69 1.82 -7.65
CA GLU A 32 16.70 0.81 -7.37
C GLU A 32 16.10 -0.41 -6.65
N HIS A 33 15.21 -0.16 -5.67
CA HIS A 33 14.68 -1.22 -4.80
C HIS A 33 13.16 -1.38 -4.85
N PHE A 34 12.43 -0.52 -5.55
CA PHE A 34 10.96 -0.56 -5.60
C PHE A 34 10.39 -0.44 -7.01
N LEU A 35 9.15 -0.88 -7.12
CA LEU A 35 8.26 -0.64 -8.25
C LEU A 35 7.02 0.09 -7.76
N VAL A 36 6.55 1.06 -8.53
CA VAL A 36 5.20 1.61 -8.39
C VAL A 36 4.38 1.02 -9.52
N ILE A 37 3.32 0.29 -9.21
CA ILE A 37 2.49 -0.39 -10.20
C ILE A 37 1.02 -0.02 -10.06
N ALA A 38 0.27 -0.09 -11.16
CA ALA A 38 -1.19 0.00 -11.12
C ALA A 38 -1.77 -1.32 -10.58
N ASP A 39 -2.72 -1.24 -9.63
CA ASP A 39 -3.41 -2.45 -9.16
C ASP A 39 -4.29 -3.04 -10.28
N HIS A 40 -4.13 -4.33 -10.58
CA HIS A 40 -4.85 -5.03 -11.66
C HIS A 40 -6.34 -5.27 -11.37
N ALA A 41 -6.74 -5.18 -10.07
CA ALA A 41 -8.14 -5.29 -9.62
C ALA A 41 -8.53 -4.05 -8.78
N PRO A 42 -8.43 -2.82 -9.34
CA PRO A 42 -8.44 -1.60 -8.57
C PRO A 42 -9.75 -1.40 -7.81
N LEU A 43 -9.64 -1.02 -6.53
CA LEU A 43 -10.78 -0.67 -5.67
C LEU A 43 -11.39 0.69 -6.05
N ALA A 44 -10.57 1.59 -6.56
CA ALA A 44 -10.97 2.89 -7.08
C ALA A 44 -10.08 3.27 -8.28
N GLU A 45 -10.46 4.30 -9.03
CA GLU A 45 -9.58 4.90 -10.04
C GLU A 45 -8.37 5.53 -9.33
N GLY A 46 -7.17 5.34 -9.89
CA GLY A 46 -5.94 5.79 -9.26
C GLY A 46 -5.34 4.83 -8.22
N HIS A 47 -5.94 3.65 -7.99
CA HIS A 47 -5.38 2.66 -7.06
C HIS A 47 -4.04 2.14 -7.55
N LEU A 48 -2.97 2.40 -6.81
CA LEU A 48 -1.63 1.92 -7.10
C LEU A 48 -1.00 1.18 -5.92
N LEU A 49 0.05 0.43 -6.19
CA LEU A 49 0.84 -0.32 -5.22
C LEU A 49 2.29 0.16 -5.25
N ILE A 50 2.93 0.24 -4.09
CA ILE A 50 4.37 0.42 -3.94
C ILE A 50 4.93 -0.93 -3.47
N VAL A 51 5.77 -1.56 -4.29
CA VAL A 51 6.20 -2.95 -4.14
C VAL A 51 7.73 -2.99 -4.12
N PRO A 52 8.39 -3.56 -3.09
CA PRO A 52 9.82 -3.77 -3.15
C PRO A 52 10.18 -4.79 -4.24
N ARG A 53 11.31 -4.60 -4.93
CA ARG A 53 11.76 -5.51 -5.99
C ARG A 53 12.23 -6.85 -5.42
N ASP A 54 12.88 -6.82 -4.26
CA ASP A 54 13.26 -8.02 -3.53
C ASP A 54 12.05 -8.60 -2.77
N HIS A 55 12.05 -9.92 -2.64
CA HIS A 55 10.94 -10.63 -1.99
C HIS A 55 10.97 -10.48 -0.47
N PHE A 56 10.15 -9.59 0.06
CA PHE A 56 9.86 -9.47 1.49
C PHE A 56 8.42 -9.89 1.78
N ALA A 57 8.17 -10.47 2.94
CA ALA A 57 6.83 -10.91 3.32
C ALA A 57 5.86 -9.72 3.55
N CYS A 58 6.37 -8.60 4.08
CA CYS A 58 5.62 -7.37 4.37
C CYS A 58 6.59 -6.22 4.60
N TYR A 59 6.07 -4.99 4.70
CA TYR A 59 6.88 -3.79 5.01
C TYR A 59 7.56 -3.87 6.37
N GLY A 60 6.99 -4.57 7.35
CA GLY A 60 7.64 -4.87 8.63
C GLY A 60 8.86 -5.79 8.53
N ALA A 61 9.09 -6.43 7.38
CA ALA A 61 10.28 -7.24 7.09
C ALA A 61 11.34 -6.47 6.29
N LEU A 62 11.06 -5.24 5.83
CA LEU A 62 12.02 -4.44 5.07
C LEU A 62 13.19 -3.99 5.95
N PRO A 63 14.42 -4.04 5.43
CA PRO A 63 15.57 -3.46 6.12
C PRO A 63 15.48 -1.93 6.17
N GLN A 64 16.09 -1.32 7.19
CA GLN A 64 15.99 0.12 7.46
C GLN A 64 16.60 0.98 6.33
N GLU A 65 17.55 0.43 5.59
CA GLU A 65 18.22 1.09 4.47
C GLU A 65 17.25 1.48 3.33
N LEU A 66 16.06 0.85 3.29
CA LEU A 66 15.04 1.11 2.28
C LEU A 66 14.01 2.17 2.72
N ASP A 67 14.09 2.69 3.95
CA ASP A 67 13.09 3.60 4.51
C ASP A 67 12.98 4.91 3.75
N ASP A 68 14.11 5.52 3.41
CA ASP A 68 14.12 6.80 2.69
C ASP A 68 13.52 6.66 1.29
N GLU A 69 13.83 5.57 0.58
CA GLU A 69 13.28 5.32 -0.76
C GLU A 69 11.79 5.03 -0.70
N ALA A 70 11.34 4.18 0.24
CA ALA A 70 9.93 3.90 0.48
C ALA A 70 9.16 5.18 0.87
N HIS A 71 9.71 6.02 1.73
CA HIS A 71 9.13 7.31 2.11
C HIS A 71 8.99 8.24 0.90
N ASN A 72 10.05 8.40 0.11
CA ASN A 72 10.03 9.25 -1.08
C ASN A 72 8.97 8.81 -2.10
N LEU A 73 8.83 7.51 -2.33
CA LEU A 73 7.80 6.97 -3.22
C LEU A 73 6.39 7.20 -2.70
N ARG A 74 6.17 7.08 -1.37
CA ARG A 74 4.88 7.41 -0.75
C ARG A 74 4.53 8.89 -0.92
N GLU A 75 5.50 9.79 -0.71
CA GLU A 75 5.33 11.23 -0.93
C GLU A 75 5.04 11.55 -2.42
N ARG A 76 5.73 10.89 -3.35
CA ARG A 76 5.47 11.04 -4.79
C ARG A 76 4.06 10.57 -5.13
N ALA A 77 3.66 9.40 -4.66
CA ALA A 77 2.31 8.87 -4.85
C ALA A 77 1.25 9.80 -4.23
N THR A 78 1.49 10.34 -3.04
CA THR A 78 0.59 11.28 -2.38
C THR A 78 0.39 12.54 -3.20
N ARG A 79 1.48 13.17 -3.67
CA ARG A 79 1.39 14.39 -4.51
C ARG A 79 0.64 14.14 -5.82
N PHE A 80 0.98 13.05 -6.51
CA PHE A 80 0.32 12.67 -7.74
C PHE A 80 -1.17 12.40 -7.53
N LEU A 81 -1.51 11.51 -6.58
CA LEU A 81 -2.90 11.12 -6.35
C LEU A 81 -3.75 12.30 -5.88
N THR A 82 -3.22 13.16 -5.02
CA THR A 82 -3.91 14.38 -4.57
C THR A 82 -4.20 15.33 -5.74
N SER A 83 -3.28 15.45 -6.69
CA SER A 83 -3.42 16.33 -7.85
C SER A 83 -4.35 15.76 -8.91
N ALA A 84 -4.18 14.47 -9.27
CA ALA A 84 -4.88 13.85 -10.40
C ALA A 84 -6.21 13.20 -10.01
N TYR A 85 -6.36 12.81 -8.75
CA TYR A 85 -7.53 12.11 -8.22
C TYR A 85 -8.00 12.72 -6.90
N ARG A 86 -7.52 12.16 -5.75
CA ARG A 86 -7.86 12.58 -4.38
C ARG A 86 -6.71 12.22 -3.44
N PRO A 87 -6.60 12.85 -2.26
CA PRO A 87 -5.66 12.41 -1.23
C PRO A 87 -5.81 10.93 -0.91
N PRO A 88 -4.70 10.17 -0.90
CA PRO A 88 -4.77 8.73 -0.66
C PRO A 88 -4.78 8.38 0.82
N ILE A 89 -5.36 7.22 1.13
CA ILE A 89 -4.99 6.42 2.29
C ILE A 89 -3.95 5.39 1.85
N PHE A 90 -3.17 4.90 2.83
CA PHE A 90 -2.28 3.75 2.62
C PHE A 90 -2.71 2.60 3.51
N PHE A 91 -2.63 1.37 3.00
CA PHE A 91 -2.85 0.19 3.80
C PHE A 91 -2.01 -0.99 3.30
N GLU A 92 -1.73 -1.91 4.22
CA GLU A 92 -1.04 -3.16 3.94
C GLU A 92 -1.63 -4.29 4.77
N HIS A 93 -1.73 -5.47 4.18
CA HIS A 93 -2.21 -6.67 4.88
C HIS A 93 -1.18 -7.27 5.86
N GLY A 94 0.11 -6.96 5.71
CA GLY A 94 1.16 -7.35 6.65
C GLY A 94 1.23 -8.85 6.93
N VAL A 95 1.25 -9.68 5.88
CA VAL A 95 1.16 -11.14 5.87
C VAL A 95 -0.26 -11.67 6.11
N PHE A 96 -1.04 -11.04 6.98
CA PHE A 96 -2.35 -11.53 7.36
C PHE A 96 -3.37 -11.39 6.22
N ARG A 97 -3.84 -12.52 5.67
CA ARG A 97 -4.79 -12.58 4.54
C ARG A 97 -4.35 -11.85 3.27
N GLN A 98 -3.07 -11.74 3.09
CA GLN A 98 -2.44 -11.28 1.86
C GLN A 98 -2.78 -12.22 0.69
N THR A 99 -3.14 -11.67 -0.46
CA THR A 99 -3.40 -12.48 -1.66
C THR A 99 -2.14 -12.88 -2.39
N VAL A 100 -1.10 -12.05 -2.31
CA VAL A 100 0.25 -12.31 -2.80
C VAL A 100 1.20 -12.21 -1.61
N SER A 101 1.95 -13.29 -1.32
CA SER A 101 2.91 -13.34 -0.21
C SER A 101 4.18 -12.55 -0.52
N HIS A 102 4.03 -11.26 -0.81
CA HIS A 102 5.09 -10.31 -1.10
C HIS A 102 4.64 -8.95 -0.61
N ALA A 103 5.52 -8.18 0.01
CA ALA A 103 5.22 -6.85 0.52
C ALA A 103 4.64 -5.95 -0.57
N HIS A 104 3.51 -5.32 -0.32
CA HIS A 104 2.91 -4.34 -1.20
C HIS A 104 2.04 -3.37 -0.41
N LEU A 105 2.38 -2.10 -0.52
CA LEU A 105 1.64 -1.02 0.11
C LEU A 105 0.62 -0.46 -0.88
N HIS A 106 -0.65 -0.55 -0.54
CA HIS A 106 -1.72 0.04 -1.33
C HIS A 106 -1.80 1.54 -1.08
N ALA A 107 -1.90 2.34 -2.15
CA ALA A 107 -2.28 3.74 -2.11
C ALA A 107 -3.64 3.90 -2.80
N LEU A 108 -4.66 4.21 -2.02
CA LEU A 108 -6.05 4.27 -2.46
C LEU A 108 -6.61 5.69 -2.35
N PRO A 109 -6.92 6.39 -3.47
CA PRO A 109 -7.35 7.78 -3.46
C PRO A 109 -8.82 7.92 -3.05
N LEU A 110 -9.09 8.02 -1.76
CA LEU A 110 -10.43 8.17 -1.18
C LEU A 110 -10.82 9.64 -0.90
N GLY A 111 -9.85 10.50 -0.64
CA GLY A 111 -10.09 11.91 -0.28
C GLY A 111 -10.98 12.05 0.95
N ALA A 112 -11.90 13.01 0.91
CA ALA A 112 -12.82 13.27 2.02
C ALA A 112 -13.69 12.06 2.42
N ALA A 113 -13.85 11.06 1.56
CA ALA A 113 -14.55 9.83 1.90
C ALA A 113 -13.84 9.02 2.98
N SER A 114 -12.52 9.25 3.20
CA SER A 114 -11.77 8.62 4.28
C SER A 114 -11.83 9.38 5.61
N HIS A 115 -12.40 10.58 5.63
CA HIS A 115 -12.51 11.37 6.84
C HIS A 115 -13.40 10.66 7.86
N GLY A 116 -12.91 10.48 9.06
CA GLY A 116 -13.59 9.73 10.11
C GLY A 116 -13.28 8.23 10.12
N PHE A 117 -12.61 7.69 9.10
CA PHE A 117 -12.21 6.29 9.06
C PHE A 117 -11.30 5.93 10.27
N ALA A 118 -10.33 6.80 10.59
CA ALA A 118 -9.52 6.62 11.79
C ALA A 118 -10.36 6.63 13.08
N ASP A 119 -11.40 7.45 13.14
CA ASP A 119 -12.30 7.52 14.32
C ASP A 119 -13.13 6.24 14.47
N GLU A 120 -13.53 5.62 13.37
CA GLU A 120 -14.31 4.39 13.37
C GLU A 120 -13.48 3.18 13.81
N VAL A 121 -12.21 3.09 13.38
CA VAL A 121 -11.34 1.95 13.63
C VAL A 121 -10.22 2.22 14.62
N GLY A 122 -9.88 3.49 14.90
CA GLY A 122 -8.75 3.89 15.74
C GLY A 122 -8.83 3.38 17.18
N ARG A 123 -10.05 3.09 17.68
CA ARG A 123 -10.23 2.53 19.04
C ARG A 123 -9.71 1.09 19.17
N ILE A 124 -9.55 0.38 18.06
CA ILE A 124 -9.03 -1.00 18.03
C ILE A 124 -7.60 -1.08 17.46
N GLY A 125 -7.14 -0.01 16.80
CA GLY A 125 -5.79 0.11 16.28
C GLY A 125 -4.82 0.65 17.32
N ARG A 126 -3.53 0.37 17.12
CA ARG A 126 -2.43 0.98 17.87
C ARG A 126 -1.67 1.95 16.96
N PRO A 127 -1.27 3.15 17.45
CA PRO A 127 -0.47 4.06 16.66
C PRO A 127 0.84 3.43 16.17
N ALA A 128 1.18 3.67 14.91
CA ALA A 128 2.43 3.24 14.27
C ALA A 128 3.15 4.45 13.66
N PRO A 129 3.82 5.27 14.48
CA PRO A 129 4.37 6.55 14.04
C PRO A 129 5.56 6.43 13.08
N SER A 130 6.11 5.23 12.89
CA SER A 130 7.26 4.98 12.03
C SER A 130 7.31 3.54 11.51
N LEU A 131 8.15 3.30 10.50
CA LEU A 131 8.45 1.94 10.02
C LEU A 131 9.13 1.09 11.10
N ASP A 132 9.86 1.69 12.05
CA ASP A 132 10.43 0.95 13.18
C ASP A 132 9.35 0.39 14.11
N ALA A 133 8.26 1.13 14.33
CA ALA A 133 7.10 0.62 15.08
C ALA A 133 6.46 -0.57 14.36
N LEU A 134 6.40 -0.52 13.03
CA LEU A 134 5.91 -1.61 12.18
C LEU A 134 6.80 -2.86 12.28
N ARG A 135 8.13 -2.67 12.19
CA ARG A 135 9.12 -3.74 12.37
C ARG A 135 9.05 -4.39 13.74
N ALA A 136 8.96 -3.57 14.79
CA ALA A 136 8.84 -4.07 16.17
C ALA A 136 7.58 -4.91 16.35
N TRP A 137 6.44 -4.45 15.82
CA TRP A 137 5.19 -5.23 15.84
C TRP A 137 5.33 -6.53 15.06
N TYR A 138 5.87 -6.47 13.83
CA TYR A 138 6.06 -7.67 13.03
C TYR A 138 6.99 -8.70 13.68
N ALA A 139 8.08 -8.25 14.30
CA ALA A 139 9.00 -9.12 15.03
C ALA A 139 8.32 -9.81 16.23
N GLU A 140 7.38 -9.14 16.89
CA GLU A 140 6.65 -9.68 18.04
C GLU A 140 5.47 -10.60 17.63
N GLN A 141 4.68 -10.18 16.62
CA GLN A 141 3.40 -10.81 16.28
C GLN A 141 3.46 -11.67 15.00
N GLY A 142 4.47 -11.47 14.13
CA GLY A 142 4.63 -12.17 12.86
C GLY A 142 3.68 -11.71 11.73
N HIS A 143 2.70 -10.86 12.04
CA HIS A 143 1.73 -10.34 11.08
C HIS A 143 0.95 -9.15 11.67
N TYR A 144 0.31 -8.35 10.80
CA TYR A 144 -0.51 -7.20 11.18
C TYR A 144 -1.47 -6.84 10.04
N PHE A 145 -2.32 -5.85 10.29
CA PHE A 145 -2.92 -5.02 9.24
C PHE A 145 -2.52 -3.57 9.53
N TYR A 146 -1.98 -2.87 8.52
CA TYR A 146 -1.58 -1.47 8.60
C TYR A 146 -2.54 -0.58 7.84
N LEU A 147 -2.89 0.55 8.43
CA LEU A 147 -3.70 1.59 7.81
C LEU A 147 -3.15 2.97 8.14
N GLU A 148 -2.99 3.82 7.14
CA GLU A 148 -2.69 5.24 7.30
C GLU A 148 -3.75 6.08 6.61
N THR A 149 -4.31 7.03 7.34
CA THR A 149 -5.39 7.92 6.90
C THR A 149 -5.26 9.30 7.53
N GLU A 150 -6.15 10.22 7.20
CA GLU A 150 -6.19 11.55 7.79
C GLU A 150 -7.29 11.64 8.84
N ARG A 151 -7.01 12.32 9.95
CA ARG A 151 -8.02 12.69 10.94
C ARG A 151 -8.90 13.82 10.42
N LYS A 152 -10.19 13.67 10.57
CA LYS A 152 -11.17 14.64 10.08
C LYS A 152 -10.99 16.02 10.71
N GLU A 153 -10.69 16.09 12.02
CA GLU A 153 -10.63 17.34 12.77
C GLU A 153 -9.36 18.13 12.51
N THR A 154 -8.22 17.46 12.32
CA THR A 154 -6.90 18.10 12.24
C THR A 154 -6.29 18.08 10.85
N GLY A 155 -6.72 17.16 9.98
CA GLY A 155 -6.05 16.87 8.70
C GLY A 155 -4.70 16.18 8.87
N GLU A 156 -4.32 15.83 10.11
CA GLU A 156 -3.08 15.12 10.39
C GLU A 156 -3.18 13.65 9.97
N ARG A 157 -2.10 13.15 9.39
CA ARG A 157 -2.01 11.73 9.04
C ARG A 157 -1.78 10.90 10.29
N GLU A 158 -2.54 9.84 10.40
CA GLU A 158 -2.43 8.86 11.47
C GLU A 158 -2.23 7.47 10.89
N ALA A 159 -1.20 6.79 11.37
CA ALA A 159 -0.91 5.41 11.03
C ALA A 159 -1.28 4.48 12.19
N LEU A 160 -2.00 3.41 11.89
CA LEU A 160 -2.55 2.46 12.84
C LEU A 160 -2.15 1.03 12.47
N LEU A 161 -1.81 0.23 13.47
CA LEU A 161 -1.63 -1.21 13.40
C LEU A 161 -2.77 -1.92 14.09
N PHE A 162 -3.26 -2.97 13.46
CA PHE A 162 -4.33 -3.80 13.98
C PHE A 162 -3.82 -5.21 14.22
N PRO A 163 -4.28 -5.86 15.32
CA PRO A 163 -3.94 -7.25 15.57
C PRO A 163 -4.51 -8.13 14.45
N PRO A 164 -3.85 -9.25 14.16
CA PRO A 164 -4.25 -10.17 13.10
C PRO A 164 -5.40 -11.08 13.54
N GLU A 165 -6.49 -10.49 13.97
CA GLU A 165 -7.69 -11.18 14.42
C GLU A 165 -8.79 -11.05 13.37
N MET A 166 -9.52 -12.12 13.12
CA MET A 166 -10.55 -12.15 12.06
C MET A 166 -11.64 -11.11 12.26
N ASP A 167 -12.11 -10.91 13.49
CA ASP A 167 -13.15 -9.93 13.81
C ASP A 167 -12.68 -8.50 13.50
N VAL A 168 -11.46 -8.18 13.92
CA VAL A 168 -10.80 -6.89 13.67
C VAL A 168 -10.61 -6.69 12.17
N TYR A 169 -10.07 -7.70 11.49
CA TYR A 169 -9.88 -7.69 10.04
C TYR A 169 -11.18 -7.39 9.29
N PHE A 170 -12.24 -8.13 9.58
CA PHE A 170 -13.53 -7.91 8.92
C PHE A 170 -14.14 -6.55 9.22
N ARG A 171 -13.93 -6.02 10.41
CA ARG A 171 -14.38 -4.66 10.76
C ARG A 171 -13.63 -3.62 9.92
N VAL A 172 -12.29 -3.67 9.90
CA VAL A 172 -11.47 -2.72 9.13
C VAL A 172 -11.76 -2.82 7.64
N MET A 173 -11.78 -4.03 7.08
CA MET A 173 -12.08 -4.24 5.66
C MET A 173 -13.53 -3.90 5.31
N GLY A 174 -14.48 -4.10 6.23
CA GLY A 174 -15.87 -3.67 6.06
C GLY A 174 -15.98 -2.15 5.99
N THR A 175 -15.36 -1.45 6.93
CA THR A 175 -15.31 0.02 6.94
C THR A 175 -14.63 0.56 5.68
N LEU A 176 -13.48 -0.01 5.29
CA LEU A 176 -12.79 0.37 4.04
C LEU A 176 -13.69 0.17 2.81
N ARG A 177 -14.37 -0.97 2.74
CA ARG A 177 -15.32 -1.25 1.65
C ARG A 177 -16.43 -0.20 1.59
N ASP A 178 -17.01 0.13 2.73
CA ASP A 178 -18.13 1.07 2.79
C ASP A 178 -17.70 2.49 2.39
N HIS A 179 -16.47 2.88 2.73
CA HIS A 179 -15.86 4.13 2.27
C HIS A 179 -15.55 4.12 0.76
N THR A 180 -15.06 3.00 0.21
CA THR A 180 -14.84 2.87 -1.24
C THR A 180 -16.14 2.87 -2.04
N ALA A 181 -17.22 2.34 -1.48
CA ALA A 181 -18.54 2.36 -2.12
C ALA A 181 -19.09 3.77 -2.35
N HIS A 182 -18.68 4.75 -1.55
CA HIS A 182 -19.06 6.16 -1.74
C HIS A 182 -18.31 6.84 -2.91
N THR A 183 -17.17 6.27 -3.32
CA THR A 183 -16.32 6.80 -4.41
C THR A 183 -16.46 6.03 -5.71
N ALA A 184 -16.73 4.73 -5.61
CA ALA A 184 -16.98 3.82 -6.74
C ALA A 184 -17.91 2.71 -6.26
N ALA A 185 -18.81 2.26 -7.13
CA ALA A 185 -19.64 1.10 -6.80
C ALA A 185 -18.77 -0.10 -6.44
N TRP A 186 -19.05 -0.75 -5.31
CA TRP A 186 -18.35 -1.98 -4.92
C TRP A 186 -18.58 -3.08 -5.96
N VAL A 187 -17.51 -3.49 -6.60
CA VAL A 187 -17.53 -4.50 -7.65
C VAL A 187 -16.75 -5.73 -7.16
N PRO A 188 -17.25 -6.96 -7.35
CA PRO A 188 -16.50 -8.16 -7.00
C PRO A 188 -15.10 -8.20 -7.61
N PRO A 189 -14.07 -8.79 -6.92
CA PRO A 189 -12.68 -8.79 -7.39
C PRO A 189 -12.49 -9.27 -8.83
N ALA A 190 -13.14 -10.37 -9.23
CA ALA A 190 -13.04 -10.89 -10.59
C ALA A 190 -13.56 -9.89 -11.65
N LEU A 191 -14.63 -9.17 -11.34
CA LEU A 191 -15.18 -8.17 -12.25
C LEU A 191 -14.32 -6.90 -12.28
N ARG A 192 -13.74 -6.51 -11.13
CA ARG A 192 -12.75 -5.41 -11.10
C ARG A 192 -11.53 -5.73 -11.95
N GLN A 193 -11.03 -6.96 -11.91
CA GLN A 193 -9.92 -7.41 -12.74
C GLN A 193 -10.25 -7.32 -14.21
N MET A 194 -11.44 -7.79 -14.62
CA MET A 194 -11.88 -7.69 -16.02
C MET A 194 -11.97 -6.24 -16.52
N GLN A 195 -12.35 -5.31 -15.65
CA GLN A 195 -12.51 -3.88 -15.96
C GLN A 195 -11.22 -3.07 -15.69
N GLY A 196 -10.22 -3.67 -15.04
CA GLY A 196 -9.01 -2.99 -14.58
C GLY A 196 -8.13 -2.44 -15.70
N GLY A 197 -8.03 -3.14 -16.82
CA GLY A 197 -7.08 -2.80 -17.87
C GLY A 197 -7.18 -1.36 -18.41
N ALA A 198 -8.39 -0.84 -18.59
CA ALA A 198 -8.57 0.55 -19.02
C ALA A 198 -8.17 1.55 -17.93
N LYS A 199 -8.51 1.25 -16.66
CA LYS A 199 -8.16 2.09 -15.50
C LYS A 199 -6.65 2.12 -15.25
N MET A 200 -5.98 0.97 -15.38
CA MET A 200 -4.52 0.88 -15.26
C MET A 200 -3.81 1.73 -16.33
N ARG A 201 -4.23 1.64 -17.61
CA ARG A 201 -3.66 2.44 -18.70
C ARG A 201 -3.91 3.94 -18.50
N ALA A 202 -5.10 4.32 -18.05
CA ALA A 202 -5.42 5.72 -17.75
C ALA A 202 -4.56 6.25 -16.60
N LEU A 203 -4.34 5.43 -15.56
CA LEU A 203 -3.46 5.76 -14.43
C LEU A 203 -2.01 5.95 -14.90
N ALA A 204 -1.50 5.05 -15.76
CA ALA A 204 -0.14 5.16 -16.30
C ALA A 204 0.04 6.44 -17.13
N ALA A 205 -0.89 6.74 -18.02
CA ALA A 205 -0.84 7.97 -18.81
C ALA A 205 -0.85 9.22 -17.91
N ALA A 206 -1.72 9.25 -16.88
CA ALA A 206 -1.78 10.36 -15.94
C ALA A 206 -0.50 10.49 -15.11
N TRP A 207 0.11 9.36 -14.68
CA TRP A 207 1.38 9.34 -13.94
C TRP A 207 2.51 9.96 -14.75
N HIS A 208 2.72 9.48 -15.98
CA HIS A 208 3.78 9.98 -16.85
C HIS A 208 3.60 11.47 -17.16
N THR A 209 2.40 11.89 -17.58
CA THR A 209 2.12 13.32 -17.82
C THR A 209 2.41 14.19 -16.60
N TYR A 210 2.02 13.73 -15.40
CA TYR A 210 2.22 14.51 -14.17
C TYR A 210 3.68 14.76 -13.85
N PHE A 211 4.57 13.78 -14.07
CA PHE A 211 5.98 13.91 -13.77
C PHE A 211 6.79 14.49 -14.92
N GLU A 212 6.47 14.21 -16.21
CA GLU A 212 7.10 14.83 -17.37
C GLU A 212 6.94 16.36 -17.41
N ASP A 213 5.81 16.89 -16.93
CA ASP A 213 5.56 18.32 -16.87
C ASP A 213 6.32 19.04 -15.72
N ARG A 214 7.04 18.30 -14.85
CA ARG A 214 7.66 18.81 -13.62
C ARG A 214 9.16 18.55 -13.49
N ASP A 215 9.73 17.76 -14.39
CA ASP A 215 11.17 17.56 -14.57
C ASP A 215 11.72 18.56 -15.60
#